data_e8570f44618a85cbbf0377c92fa3ed98
#
_entry.id   e8570f44618a85cbbf0377c92fa3ed98
#
_cell.length_a   1.000
_cell.length_b   1.000
_cell.length_c   1.000
_cell.angle_alpha   90.00
_cell.angle_beta   90.00
_cell.angle_gamma   90.00
#
_symmetry.space_group_name_H-M   'P 1'
#
loop_
_entity.id
_entity.type
_entity.pdbx_description
1 polymer ?
#
loop_
_entity_poly.entity_id
_entity_poly.type
_entity_poly.pdbx_seq_one_letter_code
_entity_poly.pdbx_strand_id
1 'polypeptide(L)'
;MGHKLKLRLLDDKFVISKMPQFAELPSVFAKGEMCFVMRTDEDLTIISPEFMAPNNVQQEIGFRCLRTDSEMPMNSVGIVDSLIQSLSTAGIGVSVVSTYNIVYLFLSEEHLVKATQALQHAGHEFVHEE
;
A
#
# COMPACT_ATOMS: atom_id res chain seq x y z
N MET A 1 11.02 -11.45 18.87
CA MET A 1 11.38 -10.05 18.64
C MET A 1 10.94 -9.59 17.28
N GLY A 2 10.29 -8.45 17.23
CA GLY A 2 9.86 -7.86 15.99
C GLY A 2 11.00 -7.19 15.24
N HIS A 3 10.87 -7.09 13.93
CA HIS A 3 11.81 -6.34 13.12
C HIS A 3 11.52 -4.84 13.26
N LYS A 4 12.57 -4.03 13.34
CA LYS A 4 12.50 -2.57 13.36
C LYS A 4 12.80 -2.08 11.96
N LEU A 5 11.86 -1.36 11.38
CA LEU A 5 11.94 -0.94 9.98
C LEU A 5 11.89 0.56 9.86
N LYS A 6 12.46 1.06 8.78
CA LYS A 6 12.26 2.44 8.36
C LYS A 6 11.15 2.47 7.33
N LEU A 7 10.20 3.34 7.55
CA LEU A 7 9.00 3.45 6.74
C LEU A 7 8.91 4.85 6.15
N ARG A 8 8.20 4.95 5.04
CA ARG A 8 7.96 6.24 4.38
C ARG A 8 6.48 6.37 4.04
N LEU A 9 5.93 7.57 4.28
CA LEU A 9 4.58 7.91 3.85
C LEU A 9 4.65 8.51 2.46
N LEU A 10 3.88 7.96 1.53
CA LEU A 10 3.75 8.55 0.20
C LEU A 10 2.75 9.70 0.23
N ASP A 11 3.03 10.75 -0.56
CA ASP A 11 2.25 11.99 -0.51
C ASP A 11 0.86 11.86 -1.12
N ASP A 12 0.70 11.01 -2.12
CA ASP A 12 -0.55 10.89 -2.86
C ASP A 12 -1.62 10.13 -2.07
N LYS A 13 -2.87 10.46 -2.37
CA LYS A 13 -4.01 9.62 -2.02
C LYS A 13 -4.16 8.57 -3.10
N PHE A 14 -4.57 7.37 -2.69
CA PHE A 14 -4.68 6.22 -3.59
C PHE A 14 -6.11 5.72 -3.69
N VAL A 15 -6.39 5.10 -4.82
CA VAL A 15 -7.69 4.51 -5.14
C VAL A 15 -7.44 3.06 -5.55
N ILE A 16 -8.30 2.16 -5.06
CA ILE A 16 -8.28 0.77 -5.48
C ILE A 16 -9.48 0.56 -6.39
N SER A 17 -9.22 0.23 -7.65
CA SER A 17 -10.25 0.11 -8.68
C SER A 17 -10.40 -1.33 -9.11
N LYS A 18 -11.65 -1.76 -9.34
CA LYS A 18 -11.97 -3.09 -9.82
C LYS A 18 -12.55 -3.01 -11.22
N MET A 19 -11.95 -3.74 -12.15
CA MET A 19 -12.40 -3.84 -13.53
C MET A 19 -12.62 -5.31 -13.88
N PRO A 20 -13.43 -5.60 -14.93
CA PRO A 20 -13.60 -6.98 -15.37
C PRO A 20 -12.24 -7.64 -15.72
N GLN A 21 -12.15 -8.93 -15.52
CA GLN A 21 -10.92 -9.71 -15.72
C GLN A 21 -10.24 -9.43 -17.06
N PHE A 22 -11.01 -9.33 -18.12
CA PHE A 22 -10.48 -9.15 -19.47
C PHE A 22 -10.56 -7.70 -19.96
N ALA A 23 -10.78 -6.75 -19.06
CA ALA A 23 -10.80 -5.34 -19.43
C ALA A 23 -9.45 -4.93 -20.02
N GLU A 24 -9.52 -4.02 -20.99
CA GLU A 24 -8.32 -3.46 -21.59
C GLU A 24 -7.71 -2.47 -20.62
N LEU A 25 -6.39 -2.57 -20.42
CA LEU A 25 -5.67 -1.70 -19.51
C LEU A 25 -5.46 -0.33 -20.17
N PRO A 26 -5.96 0.75 -19.57
CA PRO A 26 -5.69 2.10 -20.11
C PRO A 26 -4.20 2.37 -20.20
N SER A 27 -3.78 3.04 -21.27
CA SER A 27 -2.36 3.26 -21.56
C SER A 27 -1.62 4.05 -20.48
N VAL A 28 -2.32 4.88 -19.71
CA VAL A 28 -1.71 5.64 -18.61
C VAL A 28 -1.03 4.74 -17.59
N PHE A 29 -1.56 3.54 -17.38
CA PHE A 29 -0.99 2.61 -16.41
C PHE A 29 0.24 1.87 -16.91
N ALA A 30 0.49 1.91 -18.20
CA ALA A 30 1.71 1.35 -18.79
C ALA A 30 2.91 2.27 -18.62
N LYS A 31 2.67 3.55 -18.35
CA LYS A 31 3.71 4.58 -18.27
C LYS A 31 3.76 5.33 -16.96
N GLY A 32 2.82 5.08 -16.06
CA GLY A 32 2.79 5.75 -14.76
C GLY A 32 3.95 5.34 -13.90
N GLU A 33 4.46 6.27 -13.10
CA GLU A 33 5.59 6.01 -12.22
C GLU A 33 5.24 5.15 -11.03
N MET A 34 3.97 5.22 -10.59
CA MET A 34 3.56 4.54 -9.37
C MET A 34 2.12 4.04 -9.53
N CYS A 35 2.00 2.76 -9.82
CA CYS A 35 0.70 2.09 -9.82
C CYS A 35 0.93 0.59 -9.72
N PHE A 36 -0.11 -0.11 -9.30
CA PHE A 36 -0.10 -1.57 -9.22
C PHE A 36 -1.22 -2.09 -10.10
N VAL A 37 -0.90 -3.01 -10.99
CA VAL A 37 -1.86 -3.64 -11.88
C VAL A 37 -1.82 -5.14 -11.63
N MET A 38 -2.95 -5.70 -11.22
CA MET A 38 -3.03 -7.12 -10.89
C MET A 38 -4.17 -7.75 -11.66
N ARG A 39 -3.85 -8.56 -12.63
CA ARG A 39 -4.83 -9.33 -13.39
C ARG A 39 -4.85 -10.77 -12.87
N THR A 40 -6.01 -11.20 -12.43
CA THR A 40 -6.21 -12.57 -11.92
C THR A 40 -7.36 -13.24 -12.65
N ASP A 41 -7.72 -14.43 -12.21
CA ASP A 41 -8.88 -15.14 -12.73
C ASP A 41 -10.22 -14.55 -12.26
N GLU A 42 -10.17 -13.61 -11.31
CA GLU A 42 -11.38 -12.96 -10.79
C GLU A 42 -11.62 -11.60 -11.41
N ASP A 43 -10.57 -10.77 -11.51
CA ASP A 43 -10.73 -9.39 -11.94
C ASP A 43 -9.40 -8.78 -12.36
N LEU A 44 -9.48 -7.53 -12.78
CA LEU A 44 -8.33 -6.66 -12.97
C LEU A 44 -8.41 -5.59 -11.89
N THR A 45 -7.47 -5.63 -10.96
CA THR A 45 -7.37 -4.64 -9.89
C THR A 45 -6.27 -3.65 -10.19
N ILE A 46 -6.58 -2.36 -10.05
CA ILE A 46 -5.59 -1.31 -10.22
C ILE A 46 -5.54 -0.49 -8.94
N ILE A 47 -4.34 -0.34 -8.37
CA ILE A 47 -4.10 0.58 -7.26
C ILE A 47 -3.26 1.71 -7.81
N SER A 48 -3.77 2.92 -7.73
CA SER A 48 -3.13 4.08 -8.35
C SER A 48 -3.35 5.34 -7.54
N PRO A 49 -2.48 6.36 -7.74
CA PRO A 49 -2.79 7.68 -7.23
C PRO A 49 -4.14 8.17 -7.75
N GLU A 50 -4.83 8.95 -6.93
CA GLU A 50 -6.18 9.43 -7.22
C GLU A 50 -6.28 10.14 -8.57
N PHE A 51 -5.26 10.94 -8.92
CA PHE A 51 -5.30 11.75 -10.14
C PHE A 51 -5.30 10.93 -11.43
N MET A 52 -4.88 9.66 -11.37
CA MET A 52 -4.84 8.81 -12.57
C MET A 52 -5.79 7.62 -12.48
N ALA A 53 -6.66 7.57 -11.48
CA ALA A 53 -7.58 6.46 -11.31
C ALA A 53 -8.59 6.40 -12.46
N PRO A 54 -9.00 5.20 -12.89
CA PRO A 54 -10.00 5.06 -13.96
C PRO A 54 -11.36 5.59 -13.51
N ASN A 55 -12.16 6.04 -14.49
CA ASN A 55 -13.50 6.53 -14.24
C ASN A 55 -14.54 5.44 -14.47
N ASN A 56 -15.70 5.62 -13.84
CA ASN A 56 -16.88 4.76 -14.07
C ASN A 56 -16.62 3.28 -13.80
N VAL A 57 -15.80 3.00 -12.78
CA VAL A 57 -15.54 1.64 -12.34
C VAL A 57 -15.80 1.55 -10.84
N GLN A 58 -15.94 0.34 -10.34
CA GLN A 58 -16.10 0.11 -8.92
C GLN A 58 -14.80 0.47 -8.20
N GLN A 59 -14.88 1.30 -7.16
CA GLN A 59 -13.67 1.82 -6.51
C GLN A 59 -13.84 1.94 -5.00
N GLU A 60 -12.73 1.75 -4.31
CA GLU A 60 -12.55 2.16 -2.92
C GLU A 60 -11.58 3.33 -2.91
N ILE A 61 -11.97 4.44 -2.30
CA ILE A 61 -11.21 5.69 -2.33
C ILE A 61 -10.71 6.05 -0.93
N GLY A 62 -9.86 7.09 -0.86
CA GLY A 62 -9.42 7.66 0.41
C GLY A 62 -8.31 6.88 1.10
N PHE A 63 -7.48 6.18 0.34
CA PHE A 63 -6.35 5.46 0.89
C PHE A 63 -5.08 6.30 0.93
N ARG A 64 -4.28 6.06 1.94
CA ARG A 64 -2.90 6.53 2.02
C ARG A 64 -1.99 5.32 2.00
N CYS A 65 -0.75 5.52 1.58
CA CYS A 65 0.20 4.44 1.43
C CYS A 65 1.44 4.66 2.28
N LEU A 66 1.77 3.64 3.07
CA LEU A 66 3.05 3.55 3.76
C LEU A 66 3.88 2.49 3.05
N ARG A 67 5.19 2.69 2.98
CA ARG A 67 6.06 1.69 2.37
C ARG A 67 7.33 1.53 3.20
N THR A 68 7.98 0.39 3.05
CA THR A 68 9.33 0.22 3.58
C THR A 68 10.27 1.13 2.81
N ASP A 69 11.22 1.76 3.50
CA ASP A 69 12.11 2.76 2.88
C ASP A 69 13.15 2.15 1.95
N SER A 70 13.67 0.99 2.31
CA SER A 70 14.72 0.33 1.55
C SER A 70 14.32 -1.08 1.14
N GLU A 71 15.09 -1.68 0.24
CA GLU A 71 14.84 -3.02 -0.26
C GLU A 71 14.77 -4.05 0.85
N MET A 72 13.80 -4.95 0.73
CA MET A 72 13.61 -6.05 1.64
C MET A 72 13.71 -7.36 0.86
N PRO A 73 14.44 -8.35 1.38
CA PRO A 73 14.42 -9.68 0.74
C PRO A 73 13.00 -10.24 0.75
N MET A 74 12.56 -10.79 -0.37
CA MET A 74 11.19 -11.31 -0.51
C MET A 74 10.84 -12.38 0.51
N ASN A 75 11.83 -13.16 0.92
CA ASN A 75 11.62 -14.28 1.85
C ASN A 75 12.03 -13.94 3.28
N SER A 76 12.10 -12.67 3.63
CA SER A 76 12.44 -12.28 5.00
C SER A 76 11.33 -12.67 5.94
N VAL A 77 11.67 -13.46 6.95
CA VAL A 77 10.69 -13.97 7.90
C VAL A 77 10.27 -12.89 8.86
N GLY A 78 8.95 -12.72 9.01
CA GLY A 78 8.38 -11.86 10.05
C GLY A 78 8.31 -10.37 9.73
N ILE A 79 8.79 -9.92 8.58
CA ILE A 79 8.77 -8.49 8.25
C ILE A 79 7.34 -7.99 8.07
N VAL A 80 6.57 -8.65 7.19
CA VAL A 80 5.18 -8.27 6.95
C VAL A 80 4.36 -8.47 8.23
N ASP A 81 4.58 -9.57 8.93
CA ASP A 81 3.88 -9.85 10.18
C ASP A 81 4.13 -8.76 11.22
N SER A 82 5.36 -8.29 11.35
CA SER A 82 5.71 -7.23 12.29
C SER A 82 4.92 -5.95 12.03
N LEU A 83 4.76 -5.59 10.77
CA LEU A 83 3.98 -4.40 10.38
C LEU A 83 2.49 -4.60 10.63
N ILE A 84 1.95 -5.72 10.16
CA ILE A 84 0.51 -5.99 10.23
C ILE A 84 0.06 -6.15 11.68
N GLN A 85 0.84 -6.80 12.52
CA GLN A 85 0.45 -7.03 13.89
C GLN A 85 0.24 -5.72 14.66
N SER A 86 1.10 -4.73 14.44
CA SER A 86 0.95 -3.41 15.06
C SER A 86 -0.35 -2.76 14.67
N LEU A 87 -0.71 -2.83 13.39
CA LEU A 87 -1.94 -2.23 12.87
C LEU A 87 -3.17 -3.00 13.32
N SER A 88 -3.11 -4.31 13.27
CA SER A 88 -4.20 -5.19 13.69
C SER A 88 -4.53 -4.97 15.16
N THR A 89 -3.52 -4.89 16.01
CA THR A 89 -3.70 -4.63 17.44
C THR A 89 -4.38 -3.28 17.68
N ALA A 90 -4.10 -2.31 16.83
CA ALA A 90 -4.74 -0.98 16.92
C ALA A 90 -6.13 -0.95 16.27
N GLY A 91 -6.60 -2.06 15.70
CA GLY A 91 -7.91 -2.14 15.07
C GLY A 91 -7.97 -1.52 13.68
N ILE A 92 -6.84 -1.43 12.98
CA ILE A 92 -6.76 -0.78 11.68
C ILE A 92 -6.66 -1.83 10.57
N GLY A 93 -7.61 -1.76 9.62
CA GLY A 93 -7.56 -2.58 8.42
C GLY A 93 -6.51 -2.08 7.46
N VAL A 94 -5.86 -2.99 6.75
CA VAL A 94 -4.80 -2.65 5.81
C VAL A 94 -4.80 -3.62 4.63
N SER A 95 -4.53 -3.09 3.43
CA SER A 95 -4.26 -3.89 2.25
C SER A 95 -2.76 -3.88 2.00
N VAL A 96 -2.19 -5.05 1.80
CA VAL A 96 -0.73 -5.20 1.67
C VAL A 96 -0.38 -5.62 0.26
N VAL A 97 0.58 -4.93 -0.34
CA VAL A 97 1.16 -5.33 -1.60
C VAL A 97 2.66 -5.49 -1.40
N SER A 98 3.15 -6.70 -1.62
CA SER A 98 4.58 -6.98 -1.57
C SER A 98 5.10 -7.07 -3.00
N THR A 99 5.95 -6.14 -3.38
CA THR A 99 6.63 -6.20 -4.67
C THR A 99 7.95 -6.95 -4.49
N TYR A 100 8.77 -6.96 -5.51
CA TYR A 100 10.04 -7.67 -5.44
C TYR A 100 10.90 -7.19 -4.27
N ASN A 101 10.93 -5.88 -4.04
CA ASN A 101 11.84 -5.29 -3.03
C ASN A 101 11.13 -4.61 -1.87
N ILE A 102 9.89 -4.20 -2.03
CA ILE A 102 9.25 -3.25 -1.12
C ILE A 102 7.90 -3.79 -0.66
N VAL A 103 7.56 -3.51 0.58
CA VAL A 103 6.21 -3.79 1.12
C VAL A 103 5.46 -2.47 1.18
N TYR A 104 4.27 -2.45 0.58
CA TYR A 104 3.35 -1.30 0.57
C TYR A 104 2.13 -1.62 1.40
N LEU A 105 1.74 -0.67 2.24
CA LEU A 105 0.57 -0.78 3.10
C LEU A 105 -0.43 0.31 2.72
N PHE A 106 -1.63 -0.08 2.34
CA PHE A 106 -2.70 0.86 2.01
C PHE A 106 -3.73 0.85 3.11
N LEU A 107 -4.02 2.02 3.67
CA LEU A 107 -4.98 2.14 4.75
C LEU A 107 -5.81 3.41 4.57
N SER A 108 -6.97 3.45 5.21
CA SER A 108 -7.85 4.60 5.12
C SER A 108 -7.17 5.85 5.71
N GLU A 109 -7.32 6.98 5.02
CA GLU A 109 -6.75 8.25 5.47
C GLU A 109 -7.17 8.61 6.89
N GLU A 110 -8.40 8.29 7.27
CA GLU A 110 -8.89 8.59 8.63
C GLU A 110 -8.13 7.84 9.73
N HIS A 111 -7.46 6.75 9.37
CA HIS A 111 -6.68 5.95 10.31
C HIS A 111 -5.18 6.26 10.28
N LEU A 112 -4.74 7.19 9.44
CA LEU A 112 -3.31 7.42 9.20
C LEU A 112 -2.56 7.82 10.46
N VAL A 113 -3.09 8.75 11.25
CA VAL A 113 -2.43 9.21 12.48
C VAL A 113 -2.30 8.06 13.47
N LYS A 114 -3.38 7.32 13.66
CA LYS A 114 -3.39 6.18 14.59
C LYS A 114 -2.43 5.08 14.13
N ALA A 115 -2.38 4.83 12.83
CA ALA A 115 -1.48 3.83 12.25
C ALA A 115 -0.02 4.22 12.46
N THR A 116 0.30 5.48 12.19
CA THR A 116 1.66 6.01 12.37
C THR A 116 2.10 5.85 13.82
N GLN A 117 1.22 6.21 14.77
CA GLN A 117 1.52 6.08 16.19
C GLN A 117 1.73 4.62 16.60
N ALA A 118 0.89 3.72 16.11
CA ALA A 118 1.01 2.29 16.42
C ALA A 118 2.33 1.72 15.92
N LEU A 119 2.74 2.09 14.71
CA LEU A 119 3.99 1.63 14.12
C LEU A 119 5.19 2.21 14.85
N GLN A 120 5.16 3.48 15.22
CA GLN A 120 6.22 4.10 15.99
C GLN A 120 6.33 3.46 17.38
N HIS A 121 5.22 3.19 18.02
CA HIS A 121 5.20 2.53 19.33
C HIS A 121 5.83 1.14 19.27
N ALA A 122 5.69 0.46 18.15
CA ALA A 122 6.31 -0.84 17.93
C ALA A 122 7.81 -0.75 17.61
N GLY A 123 8.33 0.47 17.46
CA GLY A 123 9.76 0.69 17.23
C GLY A 123 10.13 0.98 15.79
N HIS A 124 9.17 1.06 14.88
CA HIS A 124 9.46 1.45 13.50
C HIS A 124 9.68 2.96 13.41
N GLU A 125 10.50 3.38 12.48
CA GLU A 125 10.81 4.78 12.27
C GLU A 125 10.26 5.26 10.95
N PHE A 126 9.76 6.49 10.94
CA PHE A 126 9.35 7.13 9.69
C PHE A 126 10.45 8.06 9.23
N VAL A 127 10.87 7.90 7.97
CA VAL A 127 11.87 8.76 7.35
C VAL A 127 11.16 9.82 6.52
N HIS A 128 11.74 11.00 6.48
CA HIS A 128 11.19 12.12 5.73
C HIS A 128 12.10 12.44 4.57
N GLU A 129 11.50 12.74 3.42
CA GLU A 129 12.25 13.26 2.28
C GLU A 129 12.53 14.74 2.52
N GLU A 130 13.71 15.15 2.21
CA GLU A 130 14.09 16.55 2.25
C GLU A 130 14.06 17.17 0.86
#